data_0d0411c5b15b71c1704fa0ba51347560
#
_entry.id   0d0411c5b15b71c1704fa0ba51347560
#
_cell.length_a   1.000
_cell.length_b   1.000
_cell.length_c   1.000
_cell.angle_alpha   90.00
_cell.angle_beta   90.00
_cell.angle_gamma   90.00
#
_symmetry.space_group_name_H-M   'P 1'
#
loop_
_entity.id
_entity.type
_entity.pdbx_description
1 polymer ?
#
loop_
_entity_poly.entity_id
_entity_poly.type
_entity_poly.pdbx_seq_one_letter_code
_entity_poly.pdbx_strand_id
1 'polypeptide(L)'
;MPRGEVDMEAQAESALKGSVRLGSYLRRLRVGYGYSLRRVEERAKAEGGEIDNSQLSRYEKGICYPSFDKLRVLASVFNVSVQAFSDVVDLEACEVLKAQGAEPKALVDEGNAAMKAGAYRQAFAYYDFALDQLHSDDSFPNAQDAMTQTRINLAVALSRLGKLALAEQELRHALRASNTLSPTLVARAFLALSNIHADQGDLLLSEVEADKALNLAKAAGLNLLAARALQTLGRVLAQNKEHSAAIDRYREAVTLYETCGEQFETVRVRINVGDCYVALGKMKEGVRLIRSALADARTAGYRRLEAQAWSNLGEAHFRAGETDQAQSCLRQSDALAGSPEKYPDILFFNAYYEWKMAGNQGNPTREKIAFGRLKALRSSLERRLPEVEAFDAFVERRRSDG
;
A
#
# COMPACT_ATOMS: atom_id res chain seq x y z
N MET A 1 -46.76 -15.98 -11.14
CA MET A 1 -45.75 -16.24 -10.08
C MET A 1 -44.40 -16.28 -10.74
N PRO A 2 -43.51 -15.30 -10.56
CA PRO A 2 -42.21 -15.29 -11.24
C PRO A 2 -41.24 -16.23 -10.51
N ARG A 3 -40.69 -17.17 -11.25
CA ARG A 3 -39.65 -18.12 -10.77
C ARG A 3 -38.29 -17.45 -10.46
N GLY A 4 -38.14 -16.15 -10.65
CA GLY A 4 -36.87 -15.44 -10.45
C GLY A 4 -36.59 -14.97 -9.02
N GLU A 5 -37.61 -14.81 -8.17
CA GLU A 5 -37.40 -14.35 -6.79
C GLU A 5 -36.92 -15.46 -5.84
N VAL A 6 -37.35 -16.70 -6.08
CA VAL A 6 -36.96 -17.86 -5.23
C VAL A 6 -35.47 -18.23 -5.43
N ASP A 7 -34.94 -18.04 -6.63
CA ASP A 7 -33.53 -18.33 -6.94
C ASP A 7 -32.57 -17.25 -6.39
N MET A 8 -33.00 -15.99 -6.28
CA MET A 8 -32.21 -14.91 -5.67
C MET A 8 -32.13 -15.03 -4.15
N GLU A 9 -33.21 -15.42 -3.47
CA GLU A 9 -33.20 -15.67 -2.03
C GLU A 9 -32.37 -16.90 -1.67
N ALA A 10 -32.44 -17.98 -2.43
CA ALA A 10 -31.62 -19.18 -2.24
C ALA A 10 -30.13 -18.92 -2.52
N GLN A 11 -29.79 -18.03 -3.46
CA GLN A 11 -28.40 -17.60 -3.70
C GLN A 11 -27.91 -16.66 -2.61
N ALA A 12 -28.76 -15.77 -2.07
CA ALA A 12 -28.43 -14.87 -0.96
C ALA A 12 -28.25 -15.66 0.37
N GLU A 13 -29.07 -16.69 0.64
CA GLU A 13 -28.88 -17.59 1.80
C GLU A 13 -27.64 -18.48 1.68
N SER A 14 -27.23 -18.88 0.46
CA SER A 14 -26.00 -19.62 0.21
C SER A 14 -24.75 -18.76 0.45
N ALA A 15 -24.81 -17.46 0.14
CA ALA A 15 -23.69 -16.52 0.29
C ALA A 15 -23.33 -16.21 1.76
N LEU A 16 -24.18 -16.52 2.73
CA LEU A 16 -23.99 -16.23 4.14
C LEU A 16 -23.42 -17.41 4.97
N LYS A 17 -23.22 -18.58 4.39
CA LYS A 17 -22.91 -19.81 5.17
C LYS A 17 -21.43 -20.03 5.46
N GLY A 18 -20.49 -19.48 4.71
CA GLY A 18 -19.06 -19.62 4.93
C GLY A 18 -18.23 -18.98 3.80
N SER A 19 -16.91 -19.02 3.92
CA SER A 19 -15.94 -18.51 2.97
C SER A 19 -14.88 -19.57 2.69
N VAL A 20 -14.79 -20.03 1.46
CA VAL A 20 -13.75 -20.98 1.01
C VAL A 20 -12.37 -20.33 1.11
N ARG A 21 -12.29 -19.03 0.81
CA ARG A 21 -11.04 -18.29 0.88
C ARG A 21 -10.55 -18.14 2.32
N LEU A 22 -11.42 -17.76 3.26
CA LEU A 22 -11.10 -17.72 4.67
C LEU A 22 -10.70 -19.10 5.20
N GLY A 23 -11.40 -20.15 4.78
CA GLY A 23 -11.07 -21.52 5.13
C GLY A 23 -9.69 -21.93 4.67
N SER A 24 -9.35 -21.65 3.42
CA SER A 24 -8.02 -21.90 2.83
C SER A 24 -6.95 -21.08 3.56
N TYR A 25 -7.23 -19.85 3.94
CA TYR A 25 -6.32 -19.00 4.71
C TYR A 25 -6.04 -19.58 6.11
N LEU A 26 -7.08 -19.97 6.85
CA LEU A 26 -6.96 -20.64 8.16
C LEU A 26 -6.12 -21.93 8.06
N ARG A 27 -6.36 -22.74 7.03
CA ARG A 27 -5.57 -23.94 6.79
C ARG A 27 -4.11 -23.63 6.48
N ARG A 28 -3.82 -22.62 5.67
CA ARG A 28 -2.45 -22.16 5.38
C ARG A 28 -1.74 -21.69 6.66
N LEU A 29 -2.40 -20.92 7.51
CA LEU A 29 -1.87 -20.52 8.81
C LEU A 29 -1.52 -21.74 9.65
N ARG A 30 -2.47 -22.65 9.86
CA ARG A 30 -2.27 -23.86 10.66
C ARG A 30 -1.10 -24.71 10.15
N VAL A 31 -1.08 -24.99 8.85
CA VAL A 31 0.00 -25.77 8.23
C VAL A 31 1.33 -25.04 8.32
N GLY A 32 1.36 -23.74 8.09
CA GLY A 32 2.56 -22.92 8.19
C GLY A 32 3.18 -22.86 9.59
N TYR A 33 2.36 -23.04 10.65
CA TYR A 33 2.83 -23.23 12.03
C TYR A 33 3.14 -24.70 12.38
N GLY A 34 2.93 -25.65 11.47
CA GLY A 34 3.11 -27.07 11.72
C GLY A 34 2.08 -27.65 12.71
N TYR A 35 0.90 -27.01 12.85
CA TYR A 35 -0.11 -27.44 13.82
C TYR A 35 -1.06 -28.46 13.20
N SER A 36 -1.39 -29.52 13.98
CA SER A 36 -2.58 -30.35 13.73
C SER A 36 -3.84 -29.59 14.17
N LEU A 37 -5.02 -30.01 13.71
CA LEU A 37 -6.30 -29.46 14.19
C LEU A 37 -6.40 -29.55 15.73
N ARG A 38 -5.98 -30.68 16.31
CA ARG A 38 -5.95 -30.88 17.76
C ARG A 38 -5.02 -29.89 18.47
N ARG A 39 -3.88 -29.56 17.88
CA ARG A 39 -2.95 -28.59 18.44
C ARG A 39 -3.51 -27.18 18.47
N VAL A 40 -4.31 -26.81 17.45
CA VAL A 40 -5.03 -25.52 17.44
C VAL A 40 -6.11 -25.50 18.51
N GLU A 41 -6.88 -26.58 18.70
CA GLU A 41 -7.86 -26.73 19.78
C GLU A 41 -7.21 -26.54 21.15
N GLU A 42 -6.09 -27.21 21.43
CA GLU A 42 -5.34 -27.09 22.69
C GLU A 42 -4.89 -25.64 22.94
N ARG A 43 -4.38 -24.96 21.92
CA ARG A 43 -3.98 -23.56 22.00
C ARG A 43 -5.16 -22.61 22.17
N ALA A 44 -6.26 -22.85 21.46
CA ALA A 44 -7.47 -22.07 21.61
C ALA A 44 -8.01 -22.13 23.05
N LYS A 45 -7.97 -23.31 23.68
CA LYS A 45 -8.33 -23.47 25.10
C LYS A 45 -7.39 -22.69 26.04
N ALA A 46 -6.10 -22.67 25.75
CA ALA A 46 -5.12 -21.90 26.51
C ALA A 46 -5.36 -20.39 26.43
N GLU A 47 -5.90 -19.90 25.30
CA GLU A 47 -6.32 -18.51 25.08
C GLU A 47 -7.74 -18.22 25.63
N GLY A 48 -8.35 -19.16 26.35
CA GLY A 48 -9.68 -19.00 26.94
C GLY A 48 -10.83 -19.16 25.95
N GLY A 49 -10.58 -19.75 24.77
CA GLY A 49 -11.59 -19.97 23.73
C GLY A 49 -12.03 -21.41 23.60
N GLU A 50 -13.26 -21.62 23.13
CA GLU A 50 -13.83 -22.93 22.85
C GLU A 50 -13.95 -23.15 21.34
N ILE A 51 -12.94 -23.76 20.76
CA ILE A 51 -12.93 -24.17 19.33
C ILE A 51 -12.52 -25.64 19.29
N ASP A 52 -13.44 -26.53 18.88
CA ASP A 52 -13.14 -27.95 18.71
C ASP A 52 -12.64 -28.27 17.29
N ASN A 53 -12.05 -29.46 17.15
CA ASN A 53 -11.52 -29.96 15.86
C ASN A 53 -12.57 -29.99 14.75
N SER A 54 -13.81 -30.31 15.05
CA SER A 54 -14.90 -30.42 14.09
C SER A 54 -15.27 -29.02 13.55
N GLN A 55 -15.37 -28.06 14.45
CA GLN A 55 -15.62 -26.66 14.10
C GLN A 55 -14.49 -26.11 13.22
N LEU A 56 -13.23 -26.29 13.65
CA LEU A 56 -12.08 -25.83 12.88
C LEU A 56 -12.04 -26.45 11.48
N SER A 57 -12.31 -27.78 11.39
CA SER A 57 -12.40 -28.45 10.10
C SER A 57 -13.49 -27.86 9.20
N ARG A 58 -14.64 -27.47 9.76
CA ARG A 58 -15.73 -26.83 9.01
C ARG A 58 -15.35 -25.42 8.55
N TYR A 59 -14.62 -24.67 9.37
CA TYR A 59 -14.08 -23.34 8.99
C TYR A 59 -13.07 -23.48 7.85
N GLU A 60 -12.11 -24.41 7.96
CA GLU A 60 -11.12 -24.65 6.91
C GLU A 60 -11.70 -25.14 5.58
N LYS A 61 -12.87 -25.79 5.61
CA LYS A 61 -13.62 -26.19 4.42
C LYS A 61 -14.53 -25.09 3.87
N GLY A 62 -14.60 -23.93 4.51
CA GLY A 62 -15.47 -22.85 4.10
C GLY A 62 -16.97 -23.12 4.27
N ILE A 63 -17.34 -24.07 5.14
CA ILE A 63 -18.74 -24.47 5.34
C ILE A 63 -19.51 -23.43 6.18
N CYS A 64 -18.83 -22.76 7.12
CA CYS A 64 -19.42 -21.73 7.97
C CYS A 64 -18.37 -20.71 8.40
N TYR A 65 -18.81 -19.51 8.73
CA TYR A 65 -17.96 -18.47 9.34
C TYR A 65 -17.74 -18.75 10.82
N PRO A 66 -16.50 -18.52 11.36
CA PRO A 66 -16.28 -18.41 12.78
C PRO A 66 -17.04 -17.19 13.35
N SER A 67 -17.57 -17.26 14.55
CA SER A 67 -18.06 -16.07 15.25
C SER A 67 -16.90 -15.09 15.54
N PHE A 68 -17.22 -13.83 15.82
CA PHE A 68 -16.20 -12.82 16.13
C PHE A 68 -15.29 -13.23 17.30
N ASP A 69 -15.85 -13.81 18.36
CA ASP A 69 -15.06 -14.29 19.49
C ASP A 69 -14.10 -15.41 19.09
N LYS A 70 -14.53 -16.32 18.22
CA LYS A 70 -13.67 -17.38 17.68
C LYS A 70 -12.60 -16.82 16.75
N LEU A 71 -12.90 -15.79 15.96
CA LEU A 71 -11.89 -15.08 15.17
C LEU A 71 -10.83 -14.42 16.05
N ARG A 72 -11.20 -13.81 17.19
CA ARG A 72 -10.25 -13.26 18.16
C ARG A 72 -9.31 -14.33 18.72
N VAL A 73 -9.86 -15.48 19.10
CA VAL A 73 -9.06 -16.62 19.60
C VAL A 73 -8.11 -17.14 18.53
N LEU A 74 -8.60 -17.32 17.29
CA LEU A 74 -7.76 -17.76 16.17
C LEU A 74 -6.68 -16.72 15.82
N ALA A 75 -6.99 -15.44 15.93
CA ALA A 75 -6.03 -14.35 15.74
C ALA A 75 -4.88 -14.46 16.75
N SER A 76 -5.19 -14.71 18.04
CA SER A 76 -4.19 -14.93 19.08
C SER A 76 -3.37 -16.20 18.82
N VAL A 77 -4.02 -17.33 18.51
CA VAL A 77 -3.36 -18.62 18.24
C VAL A 77 -2.36 -18.54 17.10
N PHE A 78 -2.71 -17.79 16.03
CA PHE A 78 -1.88 -17.65 14.83
C PHE A 78 -1.06 -16.35 14.80
N ASN A 79 -1.10 -15.54 15.85
CA ASN A 79 -0.42 -14.25 15.93
C ASN A 79 -0.67 -13.38 14.68
N VAL A 80 -1.94 -13.22 14.33
CA VAL A 80 -2.42 -12.35 13.25
C VAL A 80 -3.47 -11.38 13.78
N SER A 81 -3.71 -10.27 13.09
CA SER A 81 -4.80 -9.36 13.45
C SER A 81 -6.17 -9.95 13.07
N VAL A 82 -7.22 -9.63 13.82
CA VAL A 82 -8.60 -10.00 13.43
C VAL A 82 -8.97 -9.38 12.09
N GLN A 83 -8.44 -8.19 11.80
CA GLN A 83 -8.62 -7.51 10.51
C GLN A 83 -8.15 -8.36 9.32
N ALA A 84 -7.08 -9.15 9.49
CA ALA A 84 -6.59 -10.03 8.42
C ALA A 84 -7.66 -11.02 7.93
N PHE A 85 -8.52 -11.51 8.80
CA PHE A 85 -9.62 -12.40 8.40
C PHE A 85 -10.69 -11.67 7.59
N SER A 86 -11.06 -10.45 7.98
CA SER A 86 -11.97 -9.59 7.20
C SER A 86 -11.38 -9.27 5.84
N ASP A 87 -10.09 -8.91 5.81
CA ASP A 87 -9.37 -8.58 4.58
C ASP A 87 -9.37 -9.75 3.58
N VAL A 88 -9.22 -10.98 4.08
CA VAL A 88 -9.30 -12.21 3.26
C VAL A 88 -10.69 -12.39 2.66
N VAL A 89 -11.75 -12.14 3.44
CA VAL A 89 -13.13 -12.24 2.93
C VAL A 89 -13.41 -11.17 1.88
N ASP A 90 -12.94 -9.94 2.08
CA ASP A 90 -13.09 -8.84 1.09
C ASP A 90 -12.45 -9.19 -0.26
N LEU A 91 -11.40 -10.01 -0.26
CA LEU A 91 -10.72 -10.45 -1.46
C LEU A 91 -11.46 -11.52 -2.26
N GLU A 92 -12.52 -12.14 -1.71
CA GLU A 92 -13.37 -13.08 -2.46
C GLU A 92 -14.02 -12.41 -3.68
N ALA A 93 -14.37 -11.14 -3.57
CA ALA A 93 -14.91 -10.37 -4.69
C ALA A 93 -13.93 -10.24 -5.89
N CYS A 94 -12.65 -10.55 -5.69
CA CYS A 94 -11.63 -10.54 -6.75
C CYS A 94 -11.53 -11.87 -7.51
N GLU A 95 -12.17 -12.95 -7.03
CA GLU A 95 -12.06 -14.30 -7.62
C GLU A 95 -12.78 -14.45 -8.97
N VAL A 96 -13.68 -13.54 -9.31
CA VAL A 96 -14.48 -13.58 -10.55
C VAL A 96 -13.62 -13.50 -11.83
N LEU A 97 -12.33 -13.17 -11.69
CA LEU A 97 -11.41 -12.92 -12.80
C LEU A 97 -10.50 -14.13 -13.11
N LYS A 98 -10.83 -15.36 -12.67
CA LYS A 98 -9.99 -16.54 -12.92
C LYS A 98 -9.85 -16.82 -14.42
N ALA A 99 -8.69 -16.50 -14.97
CA ALA A 99 -8.29 -16.87 -16.32
C ALA A 99 -7.99 -18.37 -16.34
N GLN A 100 -8.92 -19.18 -16.83
CA GLN A 100 -8.73 -20.64 -16.96
C GLN A 100 -7.66 -20.94 -18.02
N GLY A 101 -6.63 -21.70 -17.64
CA GLY A 101 -5.69 -22.34 -18.56
C GLY A 101 -4.48 -21.50 -18.97
N ALA A 102 -4.20 -20.38 -18.32
CA ALA A 102 -3.00 -19.60 -18.61
C ALA A 102 -1.78 -20.10 -17.80
N GLU A 103 -0.61 -20.15 -18.43
CA GLU A 103 0.67 -20.45 -17.77
C GLU A 103 0.99 -19.46 -16.64
N PRO A 104 1.64 -19.89 -15.53
CA PRO A 104 1.97 -19.00 -14.40
C PRO A 104 2.72 -17.71 -14.81
N LYS A 105 3.64 -17.83 -15.77
CA LYS A 105 4.39 -16.66 -16.28
C LYS A 105 3.48 -15.65 -16.97
N ALA A 106 2.55 -16.10 -17.81
CA ALA A 106 1.59 -15.24 -18.48
C ALA A 106 0.68 -14.51 -17.47
N LEU A 107 0.24 -15.23 -16.42
CA LEU A 107 -0.54 -14.63 -15.33
C LEU A 107 0.25 -13.55 -14.57
N VAL A 108 1.54 -13.78 -14.31
CA VAL A 108 2.40 -12.74 -13.69
C VAL A 108 2.55 -11.53 -14.59
N ASP A 109 2.69 -11.71 -15.90
CA ASP A 109 2.80 -10.61 -16.87
C ASP A 109 1.50 -9.80 -16.96
N GLU A 110 0.32 -10.46 -16.96
CA GLU A 110 -0.98 -9.79 -16.87
C GLU A 110 -1.14 -9.04 -15.53
N GLY A 111 -0.72 -9.65 -14.43
CA GLY A 111 -0.68 -8.99 -13.12
C GLY A 111 0.19 -7.72 -13.13
N ASN A 112 1.37 -7.77 -13.76
CA ASN A 112 2.25 -6.63 -13.91
C ASN A 112 1.62 -5.52 -14.78
N ALA A 113 0.91 -5.88 -15.84
CA ALA A 113 0.16 -4.94 -16.68
C ALA A 113 -0.98 -4.27 -15.89
N ALA A 114 -1.74 -5.06 -15.13
CA ALA A 114 -2.80 -4.56 -14.26
C ALA A 114 -2.26 -3.62 -13.15
N MET A 115 -1.09 -3.93 -12.56
CA MET A 115 -0.41 -3.04 -11.60
C MET A 115 -0.06 -1.69 -12.23
N LYS A 116 0.46 -1.68 -13.45
CA LYS A 116 0.78 -0.45 -14.19
C LYS A 116 -0.48 0.38 -14.50
N ALA A 117 -1.58 -0.30 -14.80
CA ALA A 117 -2.88 0.33 -15.07
C ALA A 117 -3.62 0.79 -13.79
N GLY A 118 -3.09 0.53 -12.58
CA GLY A 118 -3.75 0.82 -11.31
C GLY A 118 -4.93 -0.11 -10.98
N ALA A 119 -5.10 -1.19 -11.73
CA ALA A 119 -6.15 -2.19 -11.53
C ALA A 119 -5.72 -3.23 -10.47
N TYR A 120 -5.52 -2.79 -9.23
CA TYR A 120 -4.89 -3.58 -8.18
C TYR A 120 -5.66 -4.85 -7.80
N ARG A 121 -6.99 -4.86 -7.89
CA ARG A 121 -7.81 -6.07 -7.66
C ARG A 121 -7.56 -7.14 -8.72
N GLN A 122 -7.41 -6.73 -9.98
CA GLN A 122 -7.07 -7.63 -11.07
C GLN A 122 -5.64 -8.15 -10.91
N ALA A 123 -4.68 -7.28 -10.59
CA ALA A 123 -3.31 -7.68 -10.33
C ALA A 123 -3.23 -8.73 -9.21
N PHE A 124 -3.95 -8.48 -8.10
CA PHE A 124 -4.06 -9.45 -7.00
C PHE A 124 -4.58 -10.80 -7.49
N ALA A 125 -5.69 -10.83 -8.23
CA ALA A 125 -6.29 -12.07 -8.73
C ALA A 125 -5.34 -12.87 -9.64
N TYR A 126 -4.62 -12.20 -10.53
CA TYR A 126 -3.63 -12.83 -11.40
C TYR A 126 -2.45 -13.42 -10.61
N TYR A 127 -1.87 -12.69 -9.66
CA TYR A 127 -0.76 -13.19 -8.84
C TYR A 127 -1.17 -14.32 -7.91
N ASP A 128 -2.36 -14.24 -7.29
CA ASP A 128 -2.89 -15.28 -6.42
C ASP A 128 -3.09 -16.59 -7.20
N PHE A 129 -3.68 -16.51 -8.41
CA PHE A 129 -3.87 -17.66 -9.27
C PHE A 129 -2.55 -18.23 -9.80
N ALA A 130 -1.59 -17.38 -10.15
CA ALA A 130 -0.24 -17.81 -10.53
C ALA A 130 0.45 -18.58 -9.40
N LEU A 131 0.30 -18.14 -8.15
CA LEU A 131 0.84 -18.82 -6.98
C LEU A 131 0.19 -20.19 -6.76
N ASP A 132 -1.13 -20.30 -6.91
CA ASP A 132 -1.84 -21.57 -6.78
C ASP A 132 -1.33 -22.61 -7.79
N GLN A 133 -1.08 -22.19 -9.03
CA GLN A 133 -0.51 -23.07 -10.05
C GLN A 133 0.94 -23.47 -9.74
N LEU A 134 1.80 -22.51 -9.35
CA LEU A 134 3.18 -22.78 -8.97
C LEU A 134 3.32 -23.71 -7.76
N HIS A 135 2.31 -23.77 -6.87
CA HIS A 135 2.28 -24.72 -5.76
C HIS A 135 1.81 -26.12 -6.17
N SER A 136 1.06 -26.22 -7.27
CA SER A 136 0.44 -27.48 -7.70
C SER A 136 1.36 -28.32 -8.58
N ASP A 137 2.44 -27.73 -9.10
CA ASP A 137 3.32 -28.38 -10.07
C ASP A 137 4.80 -28.17 -9.70
N ASP A 138 5.40 -29.19 -9.12
CA ASP A 138 6.82 -29.23 -8.74
C ASP A 138 7.78 -29.30 -9.95
N SER A 139 7.26 -29.39 -11.18
CA SER A 139 8.06 -29.55 -12.40
C SER A 139 8.65 -28.26 -12.97
N PHE A 140 8.24 -27.08 -12.46
CA PHE A 140 8.74 -25.79 -12.96
C PHE A 140 10.22 -25.57 -12.59
N PRO A 141 11.11 -25.34 -13.55
CA PRO A 141 12.48 -24.97 -13.27
C PRO A 141 12.52 -23.61 -12.52
N ASN A 142 13.26 -23.56 -11.42
CA ASN A 142 13.32 -22.39 -10.52
C ASN A 142 11.97 -22.02 -9.87
N ALA A 143 11.10 -22.99 -9.59
CA ALA A 143 9.78 -22.77 -8.97
C ALA A 143 9.87 -21.92 -7.70
N GLN A 144 10.91 -22.10 -6.87
CA GLN A 144 11.11 -21.34 -5.65
C GLN A 144 11.31 -19.83 -5.90
N ASP A 145 12.14 -19.46 -6.88
CA ASP A 145 12.36 -18.06 -7.24
C ASP A 145 11.12 -17.43 -7.88
N ALA A 146 10.43 -18.19 -8.75
CA ALA A 146 9.18 -17.75 -9.37
C ALA A 146 8.06 -17.54 -8.34
N MET A 147 7.90 -18.47 -7.39
CA MET A 147 6.97 -18.32 -6.27
C MET A 147 7.29 -17.12 -5.40
N THR A 148 8.57 -16.94 -5.06
CA THR A 148 9.01 -15.81 -4.24
C THR A 148 8.77 -14.48 -4.95
N GLN A 149 9.12 -14.40 -6.24
CA GLN A 149 8.86 -13.23 -7.07
C GLN A 149 7.36 -12.89 -7.11
N THR A 150 6.52 -13.90 -7.33
CA THR A 150 5.06 -13.74 -7.40
C THR A 150 4.49 -13.33 -6.05
N ARG A 151 4.98 -13.87 -4.92
CA ARG A 151 4.61 -13.43 -3.56
C ARG A 151 4.97 -11.97 -3.30
N ILE A 152 6.15 -11.51 -3.74
CA ILE A 152 6.55 -10.11 -3.60
C ILE A 152 5.59 -9.21 -4.40
N ASN A 153 5.25 -9.60 -5.63
CA ASN A 153 4.31 -8.85 -6.46
C ASN A 153 2.89 -8.84 -5.85
N LEU A 154 2.43 -9.99 -5.35
CA LEU A 154 1.15 -10.12 -4.63
C LEU A 154 1.10 -9.20 -3.41
N ALA A 155 2.16 -9.19 -2.60
CA ALA A 155 2.25 -8.34 -1.43
C ALA A 155 2.20 -6.84 -1.79
N VAL A 156 2.84 -6.44 -2.90
CA VAL A 156 2.73 -5.06 -3.40
C VAL A 156 1.30 -4.75 -3.84
N ALA A 157 0.60 -5.67 -4.51
CA ALA A 157 -0.81 -5.48 -4.88
C ALA A 157 -1.71 -5.38 -3.63
N LEU A 158 -1.52 -6.23 -2.63
CA LEU A 158 -2.23 -6.19 -1.34
C LEU A 158 -1.98 -4.86 -0.60
N SER A 159 -0.74 -4.36 -0.59
CA SER A 159 -0.43 -3.06 -0.01
C SER A 159 -1.18 -1.93 -0.72
N ARG A 160 -1.31 -1.98 -2.06
CA ARG A 160 -2.10 -1.01 -2.83
C ARG A 160 -3.60 -1.09 -2.55
N LEU A 161 -4.09 -2.24 -2.11
CA LEU A 161 -5.47 -2.48 -1.67
C LEU A 161 -5.68 -2.17 -0.18
N GLY A 162 -4.67 -1.59 0.52
CA GLY A 162 -4.74 -1.30 1.96
C GLY A 162 -4.68 -2.54 2.86
N LYS A 163 -4.46 -3.74 2.29
CA LYS A 163 -4.42 -5.00 3.03
C LYS A 163 -3.01 -5.25 3.59
N LEU A 164 -2.51 -4.29 4.40
CA LEU A 164 -1.11 -4.22 4.83
C LEU A 164 -0.66 -5.46 5.64
N ALA A 165 -1.53 -5.97 6.53
CA ALA A 165 -1.21 -7.16 7.33
C ALA A 165 -1.01 -8.42 6.47
N LEU A 166 -1.84 -8.61 5.44
CA LEU A 166 -1.69 -9.73 4.50
C LEU A 166 -0.44 -9.55 3.64
N ALA A 167 -0.16 -8.33 3.18
CA ALA A 167 1.02 -8.01 2.40
C ALA A 167 2.31 -8.32 3.19
N GLU A 168 2.38 -7.91 4.45
CA GLU A 168 3.50 -8.21 5.35
C GLU A 168 3.68 -9.72 5.53
N GLN A 169 2.59 -10.45 5.75
CA GLN A 169 2.62 -11.90 5.93
C GLN A 169 3.19 -12.62 4.69
N GLU A 170 2.78 -12.22 3.48
CA GLU A 170 3.30 -12.81 2.24
C GLU A 170 4.79 -12.54 2.06
N LEU A 171 5.28 -11.34 2.40
CA LEU A 171 6.70 -11.01 2.34
C LEU A 171 7.52 -11.76 3.39
N ARG A 172 7.02 -11.87 4.62
CA ARG A 172 7.68 -12.68 5.66
C ARG A 172 7.75 -14.15 5.26
N HIS A 173 6.70 -14.66 4.59
CA HIS A 173 6.71 -16.01 4.04
C HIS A 173 7.74 -16.15 2.90
N ALA A 174 7.82 -15.18 2.00
CA ALA A 174 8.83 -15.14 0.94
C ALA A 174 10.26 -15.19 1.51
N LEU A 175 10.52 -14.48 2.62
CA LEU A 175 11.84 -14.40 3.25
C LEU A 175 12.22 -15.64 4.09
N ARG A 176 11.33 -16.59 4.36
CA ARG A 176 11.68 -17.82 5.11
C ARG A 176 12.77 -18.64 4.42
N ALA A 177 12.82 -18.60 3.11
CA ALA A 177 13.82 -19.29 2.30
C ALA A 177 14.98 -18.36 1.86
N SER A 178 15.20 -17.24 2.54
CA SER A 178 16.16 -16.19 2.12
C SER A 178 17.58 -16.66 1.84
N ASN A 179 18.03 -17.73 2.52
CA ASN A 179 19.37 -18.30 2.32
C ASN A 179 19.57 -18.99 0.97
N THR A 180 18.50 -19.35 0.28
CA THR A 180 18.52 -20.04 -1.04
C THR A 180 18.10 -19.12 -2.17
N LEU A 181 17.60 -17.91 -1.86
CA LEU A 181 17.12 -16.95 -2.83
C LEU A 181 18.22 -16.06 -3.39
N SER A 182 17.99 -15.55 -4.59
CA SER A 182 18.88 -14.53 -5.16
C SER A 182 18.90 -13.25 -4.30
N PRO A 183 20.05 -12.58 -4.15
CA PRO A 183 20.13 -11.31 -3.42
C PRO A 183 19.14 -10.26 -3.91
N THR A 184 18.79 -10.28 -5.20
CA THR A 184 17.79 -9.39 -5.80
C THR A 184 16.41 -9.59 -5.19
N LEU A 185 15.96 -10.84 -5.04
CA LEU A 185 14.63 -11.14 -4.47
C LEU A 185 14.59 -10.79 -2.99
N VAL A 186 15.65 -11.10 -2.25
CA VAL A 186 15.76 -10.76 -0.81
C VAL A 186 15.71 -9.24 -0.61
N ALA A 187 16.50 -8.49 -1.37
CA ALA A 187 16.51 -7.03 -1.29
C ALA A 187 15.15 -6.41 -1.69
N ARG A 188 14.48 -6.94 -2.72
CA ARG A 188 13.14 -6.51 -3.11
C ARG A 188 12.10 -6.79 -2.04
N ALA A 189 12.17 -7.94 -1.37
CA ALA A 189 11.26 -8.27 -0.29
C ALA A 189 11.44 -7.33 0.91
N PHE A 190 12.68 -7.04 1.33
CA PHE A 190 12.95 -6.06 2.39
C PHE A 190 12.49 -4.65 2.02
N LEU A 191 12.71 -4.22 0.77
CA LEU A 191 12.23 -2.93 0.30
C LEU A 191 10.69 -2.84 0.33
N ALA A 192 10.00 -3.92 -0.05
CA ALA A 192 8.54 -3.99 0.02
C ALA A 192 8.04 -3.96 1.48
N LEU A 193 8.69 -4.69 2.41
CA LEU A 193 8.39 -4.64 3.85
C LEU A 193 8.59 -3.23 4.42
N SER A 194 9.72 -2.59 4.10
CA SER A 194 9.98 -1.21 4.51
C SER A 194 8.84 -0.27 4.09
N ASN A 195 8.35 -0.38 2.85
CA ASN A 195 7.23 0.44 2.40
C ASN A 195 5.94 0.16 3.19
N ILE A 196 5.65 -1.11 3.50
CA ILE A 196 4.48 -1.52 4.29
C ILE A 196 4.58 -0.96 5.71
N HIS A 197 5.73 -1.10 6.38
CA HIS A 197 5.91 -0.57 7.74
C HIS A 197 5.83 0.96 7.78
N ALA A 198 6.35 1.65 6.76
CA ALA A 198 6.15 3.10 6.65
C ALA A 198 4.66 3.47 6.48
N ASP A 199 3.90 2.71 5.69
CA ASP A 199 2.46 2.92 5.52
C ASP A 199 1.65 2.54 6.80
N GLN A 200 2.20 1.66 7.66
CA GLN A 200 1.66 1.34 9.00
C GLN A 200 2.05 2.39 10.06
N GLY A 201 3.02 3.27 9.78
CA GLY A 201 3.56 4.26 10.70
C GLY A 201 4.70 3.74 11.58
N ASP A 202 5.17 2.50 11.37
CA ASP A 202 6.38 1.98 12.04
C ASP A 202 7.63 2.40 11.27
N LEU A 203 8.02 3.66 11.48
CA LEU A 203 9.13 4.27 10.76
C LEU A 203 10.48 3.65 11.12
N LEU A 204 10.66 3.20 12.38
CA LEU A 204 11.90 2.57 12.81
C LEU A 204 12.13 1.24 12.09
N LEU A 205 11.11 0.39 12.05
CA LEU A 205 11.21 -0.89 11.36
C LEU A 205 11.37 -0.71 9.86
N SER A 206 10.67 0.28 9.29
CA SER A 206 10.81 0.67 7.89
C SER A 206 12.25 1.06 7.55
N GLU A 207 12.90 1.87 8.39
CA GLU A 207 14.30 2.28 8.20
C GLU A 207 15.26 1.09 8.22
N VAL A 208 15.15 0.24 9.21
CA VAL A 208 15.99 -0.98 9.35
C VAL A 208 15.87 -1.88 8.13
N GLU A 209 14.68 -2.06 7.59
CA GLU A 209 14.45 -2.92 6.42
C GLU A 209 14.93 -2.27 5.11
N ALA A 210 14.77 -0.94 4.97
CA ALA A 210 15.33 -0.22 3.84
C ALA A 210 16.87 -0.26 3.83
N ASP A 211 17.51 -0.15 4.99
CA ASP A 211 18.95 -0.30 5.11
C ASP A 211 19.44 -1.71 4.75
N LYS A 212 18.72 -2.74 5.18
CA LYS A 212 19.01 -4.13 4.74
C LYS A 212 18.90 -4.26 3.22
N ALA A 213 17.84 -3.73 2.63
CA ALA A 213 17.66 -3.75 1.19
C ALA A 213 18.79 -3.01 0.46
N LEU A 214 19.19 -1.83 0.96
CA LEU A 214 20.29 -1.03 0.43
C LEU A 214 21.63 -1.79 0.46
N ASN A 215 21.97 -2.37 1.61
CA ASN A 215 23.21 -3.10 1.79
C ASN A 215 23.29 -4.32 0.86
N LEU A 216 22.21 -5.09 0.73
CA LEU A 216 22.12 -6.22 -0.20
C LEU A 216 22.24 -5.75 -1.65
N ALA A 217 21.56 -4.67 -2.02
CA ALA A 217 21.59 -4.13 -3.36
C ALA A 217 22.99 -3.61 -3.73
N LYS A 218 23.65 -2.89 -2.83
CA LYS A 218 25.04 -2.41 -3.03
C LYS A 218 26.02 -3.57 -3.16
N ALA A 219 25.93 -4.57 -2.28
CA ALA A 219 26.81 -5.74 -2.33
C ALA A 219 26.67 -6.57 -3.63
N ALA A 220 25.47 -6.57 -4.22
CA ALA A 220 25.16 -7.27 -5.46
C ALA A 220 25.30 -6.39 -6.73
N GLY A 221 25.70 -5.13 -6.62
CA GLY A 221 25.85 -4.21 -7.76
C GLY A 221 24.52 -3.80 -8.41
N LEU A 222 23.39 -3.88 -7.67
CA LEU A 222 22.05 -3.62 -8.15
C LEU A 222 21.68 -2.13 -8.00
N ASN A 223 22.26 -1.28 -8.84
CA ASN A 223 22.18 0.19 -8.72
C ASN A 223 20.73 0.70 -8.67
N LEU A 224 19.83 0.18 -9.50
CA LEU A 224 18.43 0.61 -9.52
C LEU A 224 17.72 0.26 -8.20
N LEU A 225 18.01 -0.90 -7.63
CA LEU A 225 17.41 -1.33 -6.36
C LEU A 225 17.99 -0.53 -5.18
N ALA A 226 19.30 -0.23 -5.21
CA ALA A 226 19.95 0.65 -4.25
C ALA A 226 19.34 2.07 -4.29
N ALA A 227 19.08 2.61 -5.48
CA ALA A 227 18.42 3.90 -5.65
C ALA A 227 17.01 3.92 -5.02
N ARG A 228 16.23 2.85 -5.23
CA ARG A 228 14.90 2.70 -4.62
C ARG A 228 14.96 2.60 -3.10
N ALA A 229 15.94 1.88 -2.56
CA ALA A 229 16.13 1.77 -1.11
C ALA A 229 16.53 3.13 -0.50
N LEU A 230 17.46 3.86 -1.12
CA LEU A 230 17.83 5.22 -0.72
C LEU A 230 16.65 6.19 -0.76
N GLN A 231 15.82 6.11 -1.79
CA GLN A 231 14.61 6.92 -1.88
C GLN A 231 13.62 6.59 -0.75
N THR A 232 13.46 5.31 -0.39
CA THR A 232 12.61 4.90 0.72
C THR A 232 13.17 5.41 2.05
N LEU A 233 14.48 5.29 2.29
CA LEU A 233 15.15 5.87 3.44
C LEU A 233 14.95 7.39 3.53
N GLY A 234 15.13 8.10 2.41
CA GLY A 234 14.87 9.53 2.36
C GLY A 234 13.42 9.88 2.76
N ARG A 235 12.43 9.08 2.32
CA ARG A 235 11.02 9.26 2.68
C ARG A 235 10.78 9.01 4.17
N VAL A 236 11.35 7.96 4.74
CA VAL A 236 11.22 7.63 6.17
C VAL A 236 11.83 8.73 7.03
N LEU A 237 13.05 9.18 6.71
CA LEU A 237 13.71 10.29 7.39
C LEU A 237 12.92 11.60 7.30
N ALA A 238 12.33 11.91 6.13
CA ALA A 238 11.48 13.08 5.96
C ALA A 238 10.21 13.00 6.83
N GLN A 239 9.58 11.83 6.94
CA GLN A 239 8.45 11.58 7.85
C GLN A 239 8.84 11.74 9.31
N ASN A 240 10.05 11.33 9.70
CA ASN A 240 10.66 11.55 11.02
C ASN A 240 11.07 13.02 11.26
N LYS A 241 10.85 13.91 10.27
CA LYS A 241 11.28 15.33 10.30
C LYS A 241 12.80 15.53 10.28
N GLU A 242 13.55 14.51 9.93
CA GLU A 242 15.00 14.52 9.74
C GLU A 242 15.35 14.98 8.31
N HIS A 243 14.83 16.16 7.92
CA HIS A 243 14.87 16.64 6.53
C HIS A 243 16.28 16.78 5.95
N SER A 244 17.29 17.11 6.79
CA SER A 244 18.68 17.21 6.34
C SER A 244 19.22 15.84 5.91
N ALA A 245 19.04 14.82 6.74
CA ALA A 245 19.46 13.44 6.42
C ALA A 245 18.66 12.88 5.23
N ALA A 246 17.36 13.21 5.14
CA ALA A 246 16.53 12.83 3.99
C ALA A 246 17.09 13.39 2.67
N ILE A 247 17.52 14.64 2.64
CA ILE A 247 18.14 15.27 1.46
C ILE A 247 19.38 14.50 1.02
N ASP A 248 20.22 14.08 1.94
CA ASP A 248 21.45 13.35 1.62
C ASP A 248 21.12 12.00 0.98
N ARG A 249 20.16 11.23 1.53
CA ARG A 249 19.71 9.96 0.94
C ARG A 249 19.05 10.16 -0.43
N TYR A 250 18.24 11.20 -0.57
CA TYR A 250 17.63 11.51 -1.86
C TYR A 250 18.65 11.91 -2.93
N ARG A 251 19.71 12.64 -2.58
CA ARG A 251 20.78 12.99 -3.52
C ARG A 251 21.55 11.77 -4.01
N GLU A 252 21.88 10.84 -3.09
CA GLU A 252 22.48 9.56 -3.48
C GLU A 252 21.54 8.80 -4.43
N ALA A 253 20.23 8.76 -4.14
CA ALA A 253 19.23 8.12 -5.02
C ALA A 253 19.18 8.76 -6.41
N VAL A 254 19.17 10.10 -6.49
CA VAL A 254 19.16 10.84 -7.77
C VAL A 254 20.37 10.44 -8.61
N THR A 255 21.57 10.43 -8.04
CA THR A 255 22.80 10.05 -8.77
C THR A 255 22.68 8.63 -9.35
N LEU A 256 22.16 7.68 -8.58
CA LEU A 256 21.98 6.30 -9.07
C LEU A 256 20.87 6.20 -10.14
N TYR A 257 19.75 6.93 -9.97
CA TYR A 257 18.68 6.94 -10.97
C TYR A 257 19.16 7.57 -12.30
N GLU A 258 19.95 8.63 -12.24
CA GLU A 258 20.55 9.26 -13.43
C GLU A 258 21.47 8.28 -14.17
N THR A 259 22.32 7.53 -13.43
CA THR A 259 23.19 6.50 -14.03
C THR A 259 22.41 5.33 -14.61
N CYS A 260 21.23 5.02 -14.09
CA CYS A 260 20.34 3.98 -14.62
C CYS A 260 19.41 4.46 -15.74
N GLY A 261 19.38 5.76 -16.06
CA GLY A 261 18.48 6.32 -17.07
C GLY A 261 17.02 6.46 -16.61
N GLU A 262 16.74 6.38 -15.30
CA GLU A 262 15.41 6.40 -14.71
C GLU A 262 14.91 7.84 -14.50
N GLN A 263 14.59 8.51 -15.60
CA GLN A 263 14.23 9.93 -15.61
C GLN A 263 12.99 10.24 -14.73
N PHE A 264 11.95 9.39 -14.80
CA PHE A 264 10.73 9.58 -14.00
C PHE A 264 11.04 9.61 -12.47
N GLU A 265 11.85 8.66 -12.00
CA GLU A 265 12.24 8.56 -10.61
C GLU A 265 13.15 9.72 -10.18
N THR A 266 14.07 10.12 -11.06
CA THR A 266 14.94 11.29 -10.85
C THR A 266 14.12 12.54 -10.58
N VAL A 267 13.13 12.84 -11.44
CA VAL A 267 12.26 14.02 -11.29
C VAL A 267 11.46 13.92 -9.99
N ARG A 268 10.89 12.74 -9.68
CA ARG A 268 10.13 12.51 -8.45
C ARG A 268 10.95 12.78 -7.21
N VAL A 269 12.19 12.28 -7.15
CA VAL A 269 13.06 12.48 -5.98
C VAL A 269 13.51 13.93 -5.87
N ARG A 270 13.75 14.63 -6.97
CA ARG A 270 14.09 16.07 -6.98
C ARG A 270 12.95 16.93 -6.42
N ILE A 271 11.68 16.57 -6.68
CA ILE A 271 10.53 17.21 -6.03
C ILE A 271 10.59 17.02 -4.51
N ASN A 272 10.85 15.79 -4.04
CA ASN A 272 10.94 15.49 -2.61
C ASN A 272 12.11 16.22 -1.92
N VAL A 273 13.25 16.37 -2.60
CA VAL A 273 14.37 17.21 -2.10
C VAL A 273 13.95 18.66 -1.92
N GLY A 274 13.23 19.20 -2.91
CA GLY A 274 12.70 20.56 -2.83
C GLY A 274 11.75 20.76 -1.65
N ASP A 275 10.88 19.78 -1.41
CA ASP A 275 9.95 19.74 -0.29
C ASP A 275 10.69 19.72 1.07
N CYS A 276 11.73 18.88 1.21
CA CYS A 276 12.58 18.90 2.41
C CYS A 276 13.24 20.25 2.64
N TYR A 277 13.67 20.97 1.58
CA TYR A 277 14.20 22.34 1.75
C TYR A 277 13.13 23.31 2.24
N VAL A 278 11.90 23.22 1.73
CA VAL A 278 10.75 24.00 2.22
C VAL A 278 10.51 23.73 3.70
N ALA A 279 10.52 22.45 4.09
CA ALA A 279 10.33 22.04 5.49
C ALA A 279 11.44 22.55 6.43
N LEU A 280 12.68 22.69 5.93
CA LEU A 280 13.81 23.31 6.66
C LEU A 280 13.75 24.85 6.70
N GLY A 281 12.71 25.49 6.15
CA GLY A 281 12.61 26.95 6.06
C GLY A 281 13.47 27.56 4.94
N LYS A 282 14.18 26.76 4.15
CA LYS A 282 14.98 27.21 2.99
C LYS A 282 14.07 27.38 1.76
N MET A 283 13.11 28.29 1.89
CA MET A 283 12.00 28.47 0.95
C MET A 283 12.48 28.73 -0.49
N LYS A 284 13.46 29.63 -0.67
CA LYS A 284 13.94 30.01 -2.01
C LYS A 284 14.56 28.82 -2.75
N GLU A 285 15.38 28.03 -2.06
CA GLU A 285 16.03 26.83 -2.59
C GLU A 285 14.99 25.74 -2.93
N GLY A 286 14.06 25.49 -2.01
CA GLY A 286 13.01 24.50 -2.21
C GLY A 286 12.15 24.82 -3.43
N VAL A 287 11.59 26.04 -3.49
CA VAL A 287 10.78 26.49 -4.64
C VAL A 287 11.55 26.43 -5.95
N ARG A 288 12.84 26.82 -5.96
CA ARG A 288 13.67 26.72 -7.18
C ARG A 288 13.81 25.27 -7.65
N LEU A 289 14.07 24.34 -6.75
CA LEU A 289 14.21 22.90 -7.10
C LEU A 289 12.90 22.30 -7.58
N ILE A 290 11.78 22.57 -6.91
CA ILE A 290 10.46 22.08 -7.32
C ILE A 290 10.10 22.65 -8.70
N ARG A 291 10.36 23.94 -8.97
CA ARG A 291 10.11 24.55 -10.30
C ARG A 291 10.96 23.93 -11.39
N SER A 292 12.23 23.63 -11.13
CA SER A 292 13.09 22.90 -12.08
C SER A 292 12.53 21.51 -12.38
N ALA A 293 12.17 20.74 -11.35
CA ALA A 293 11.58 19.41 -11.51
C ALA A 293 10.20 19.46 -12.22
N LEU A 294 9.41 20.51 -11.97
CA LEU A 294 8.14 20.76 -12.68
C LEU A 294 8.36 20.96 -14.18
N ALA A 295 9.39 21.74 -14.56
CA ALA A 295 9.73 21.93 -15.98
C ALA A 295 10.13 20.61 -16.64
N ASP A 296 10.96 19.82 -15.96
CA ASP A 296 11.37 18.49 -16.43
C ASP A 296 10.16 17.54 -16.57
N ALA A 297 9.26 17.50 -15.57
CA ALA A 297 8.04 16.70 -15.58
C ALA A 297 7.13 17.07 -16.76
N ARG A 298 6.96 18.37 -17.02
CA ARG A 298 6.15 18.88 -18.13
C ARG A 298 6.74 18.51 -19.48
N THR A 299 8.03 18.69 -19.65
CA THR A 299 8.74 18.36 -20.91
C THR A 299 8.66 16.87 -21.22
N ALA A 300 8.76 16.01 -20.20
CA ALA A 300 8.68 14.56 -20.34
C ALA A 300 7.24 14.00 -20.37
N GLY A 301 6.21 14.83 -20.19
CA GLY A 301 4.82 14.41 -20.17
C GLY A 301 4.41 13.63 -18.89
N TYR A 302 5.15 13.77 -17.81
CA TYR A 302 4.87 13.08 -16.53
C TYR A 302 3.77 13.79 -15.75
N ARG A 303 2.55 13.66 -16.21
CA ARG A 303 1.37 14.38 -15.72
C ARG A 303 1.18 14.29 -14.19
N ARG A 304 1.37 13.10 -13.60
CA ARG A 304 1.27 12.91 -12.15
C ARG A 304 2.33 13.71 -11.37
N LEU A 305 3.57 13.72 -11.86
CA LEU A 305 4.65 14.47 -11.23
C LEU A 305 4.47 15.98 -11.42
N GLU A 306 3.92 16.40 -12.56
CA GLU A 306 3.55 17.80 -12.78
C GLU A 306 2.49 18.25 -11.77
N ALA A 307 1.43 17.45 -11.56
CA ALA A 307 0.41 17.72 -10.56
C ALA A 307 1.01 17.78 -9.15
N GLN A 308 1.86 16.82 -8.78
CA GLN A 308 2.53 16.80 -7.48
C GLN A 308 3.42 18.04 -7.26
N ALA A 309 4.21 18.43 -8.26
CA ALA A 309 5.07 19.60 -8.15
C ALA A 309 4.27 20.89 -7.95
N TRP A 310 3.12 21.02 -8.63
CA TRP A 310 2.20 22.13 -8.39
C TRP A 310 1.60 22.11 -6.98
N SER A 311 1.24 20.94 -6.44
CA SER A 311 0.79 20.79 -5.05
C SER A 311 1.84 21.27 -4.06
N ASN A 312 3.09 20.78 -4.20
CA ASN A 312 4.17 21.14 -3.28
C ASN A 312 4.54 22.64 -3.39
N LEU A 313 4.44 23.25 -4.58
CA LEU A 313 4.56 24.71 -4.72
C LEU A 313 3.42 25.43 -4.01
N GLY A 314 2.19 24.93 -4.07
CA GLY A 314 1.04 25.46 -3.37
C GLY A 314 1.25 25.43 -1.85
N GLU A 315 1.74 24.33 -1.29
CA GLU A 315 2.11 24.24 0.12
C GLU A 315 3.23 25.23 0.47
N ALA A 316 4.29 25.30 -0.34
CA ALA A 316 5.41 26.21 -0.10
C ALA A 316 4.94 27.66 -0.03
N HIS A 317 4.11 28.11 -0.97
CA HIS A 317 3.53 29.45 -0.95
C HIS A 317 2.58 29.68 0.23
N PHE A 318 1.78 28.66 0.61
CA PHE A 318 0.96 28.73 1.81
C PHE A 318 1.79 28.95 3.08
N ARG A 319 2.88 28.18 3.24
CA ARG A 319 3.82 28.35 4.38
C ARG A 319 4.52 29.71 4.39
N ALA A 320 4.72 30.30 3.22
CA ALA A 320 5.25 31.66 3.07
C ALA A 320 4.22 32.77 3.33
N GLY A 321 2.93 32.43 3.54
CA GLY A 321 1.84 33.41 3.68
C GLY A 321 1.36 34.00 2.35
N GLU A 322 1.83 33.47 1.22
CA GLU A 322 1.54 33.96 -0.13
C GLU A 322 0.26 33.27 -0.69
N THR A 323 -0.88 33.60 -0.09
CA THR A 323 -2.14 32.87 -0.28
C THR A 323 -2.63 32.81 -1.72
N ASP A 324 -2.51 33.91 -2.48
CA ASP A 324 -2.97 33.95 -3.88
C ASP A 324 -2.13 33.04 -4.79
N GLN A 325 -0.82 33.01 -4.56
CA GLN A 325 0.10 32.12 -5.28
C GLN A 325 -0.15 30.67 -4.89
N ALA A 326 -0.35 30.37 -3.59
CA ALA A 326 -0.72 29.06 -3.12
C ALA A 326 -2.00 28.55 -3.82
N GLN A 327 -3.06 29.37 -3.84
CA GLN A 327 -4.32 29.01 -4.47
C GLN A 327 -4.18 28.81 -5.99
N SER A 328 -3.34 29.62 -6.66
CA SER A 328 -3.07 29.45 -8.09
C SER A 328 -2.38 28.12 -8.37
N CYS A 329 -1.36 27.75 -7.59
CA CYS A 329 -0.64 26.48 -7.74
C CYS A 329 -1.56 25.27 -7.47
N LEU A 330 -2.37 25.30 -6.42
CA LEU A 330 -3.31 24.21 -6.11
C LEU A 330 -4.36 24.02 -7.20
N ARG A 331 -4.85 25.09 -7.82
CA ARG A 331 -5.76 24.99 -8.98
C ARG A 331 -5.11 24.35 -10.21
N GLN A 332 -3.83 24.66 -10.48
CA GLN A 332 -3.08 24.01 -11.57
C GLN A 332 -2.92 22.51 -11.30
N SER A 333 -2.60 22.16 -10.05
CA SER A 333 -2.52 20.77 -9.62
C SER A 333 -3.86 20.04 -9.78
N ASP A 334 -4.98 20.64 -9.33
CA ASP A 334 -6.31 20.06 -9.43
C ASP A 334 -6.76 19.80 -10.88
N ALA A 335 -6.45 20.71 -11.79
CA ALA A 335 -6.76 20.56 -13.21
C ALA A 335 -6.02 19.35 -13.82
N LEU A 336 -4.82 19.07 -13.35
CA LEU A 336 -4.04 17.91 -13.77
C LEU A 336 -4.48 16.62 -13.07
N ALA A 337 -4.77 16.68 -11.78
CA ALA A 337 -5.08 15.51 -10.95
C ALA A 337 -6.53 15.03 -11.06
N GLY A 338 -7.43 15.82 -11.65
CA GLY A 338 -8.87 15.55 -11.72
C GLY A 338 -9.32 14.85 -12.99
N SER A 339 -8.57 14.94 -14.11
CA SER A 339 -9.00 14.44 -15.41
C SER A 339 -7.83 14.33 -16.40
N PRO A 340 -7.78 13.32 -17.30
CA PRO A 340 -8.68 12.16 -17.39
C PRO A 340 -8.47 11.13 -16.29
N GLU A 341 -7.25 11.01 -15.77
CA GLU A 341 -6.90 10.16 -14.64
C GLU A 341 -7.10 10.92 -13.33
N LYS A 342 -7.59 10.21 -12.30
CA LYS A 342 -7.75 10.79 -10.97
C LYS A 342 -6.61 10.37 -10.06
N TYR A 343 -5.99 11.35 -9.38
CA TYR A 343 -4.97 11.13 -8.34
C TYR A 343 -5.55 11.56 -6.99
N PRO A 344 -6.29 10.69 -6.28
CA PRO A 344 -7.03 11.05 -5.07
C PRO A 344 -6.13 11.59 -3.95
N ASP A 345 -4.90 11.09 -3.85
CA ASP A 345 -3.89 11.54 -2.89
C ASP A 345 -3.49 13.00 -3.11
N ILE A 346 -3.25 13.39 -4.37
CA ILE A 346 -2.93 14.78 -4.72
C ILE A 346 -4.15 15.68 -4.51
N LEU A 347 -5.33 15.24 -4.92
CA LEU A 347 -6.57 15.99 -4.74
C LEU A 347 -6.90 16.20 -3.25
N PHE A 348 -6.64 15.21 -2.40
CA PHE A 348 -6.83 15.33 -0.95
C PHE A 348 -5.85 16.34 -0.35
N PHE A 349 -4.58 16.24 -0.72
CA PHE A 349 -3.55 17.18 -0.29
C PHE A 349 -3.93 18.63 -0.64
N ASN A 350 -4.35 18.88 -1.88
CA ASN A 350 -4.79 20.19 -2.33
C ASN A 350 -6.00 20.69 -1.52
N ALA A 351 -7.01 19.86 -1.33
CA ALA A 351 -8.20 20.22 -0.55
C ALA A 351 -7.87 20.49 0.92
N TYR A 352 -6.86 19.80 1.49
CA TYR A 352 -6.39 20.06 2.84
C TYR A 352 -5.81 21.47 2.99
N TYR A 353 -4.96 21.90 2.07
CA TYR A 353 -4.41 23.25 2.12
C TYR A 353 -5.43 24.34 1.77
N GLU A 354 -6.40 24.06 0.86
CA GLU A 354 -7.54 24.93 0.62
C GLU A 354 -8.37 25.13 1.88
N TRP A 355 -8.65 24.06 2.62
CA TRP A 355 -9.34 24.12 3.92
C TRP A 355 -8.58 24.95 4.94
N LYS A 356 -7.28 24.72 5.08
CA LYS A 356 -6.42 25.52 5.98
C LYS A 356 -6.41 27.01 5.61
N MET A 357 -6.28 27.33 4.33
CA MET A 357 -6.31 28.74 3.86
C MET A 357 -7.65 29.40 4.16
N ALA A 358 -8.76 28.70 3.92
CA ALA A 358 -10.11 29.24 4.18
C ALA A 358 -10.32 29.51 5.68
N GLY A 359 -9.85 28.61 6.56
CA GLY A 359 -9.87 28.84 8.01
C GLY A 359 -9.03 30.04 8.44
N ASN A 360 -7.82 30.18 7.92
CA ASN A 360 -6.93 31.32 8.22
C ASN A 360 -7.51 32.65 7.74
N GLN A 361 -8.30 32.66 6.65
CA GLN A 361 -8.97 33.83 6.10
C GLN A 361 -10.31 34.15 6.78
N GLY A 362 -10.79 33.30 7.70
CA GLY A 362 -12.10 33.44 8.33
C GLY A 362 -13.25 33.32 7.33
N ASN A 363 -13.11 32.49 6.27
CA ASN A 363 -14.14 32.31 5.25
C ASN A 363 -14.92 31.01 5.46
N PRO A 364 -16.04 31.00 6.20
CA PRO A 364 -16.76 29.79 6.58
C PRO A 364 -17.36 29.06 5.38
N THR A 365 -17.72 29.78 4.32
CA THR A 365 -18.30 29.17 3.12
C THR A 365 -17.25 28.34 2.37
N ARG A 366 -16.06 28.89 2.14
CA ARG A 366 -14.96 28.17 1.49
C ARG A 366 -14.45 27.03 2.38
N GLU A 367 -14.37 27.26 3.68
CA GLU A 367 -13.98 26.22 4.64
C GLU A 367 -14.95 25.02 4.59
N LYS A 368 -16.26 25.25 4.56
CA LYS A 368 -17.27 24.21 4.46
C LYS A 368 -17.17 23.42 3.13
N ILE A 369 -16.93 24.11 2.02
CA ILE A 369 -16.75 23.47 0.71
C ILE A 369 -15.52 22.56 0.70
N ALA A 370 -14.35 23.08 1.14
CA ALA A 370 -13.10 22.33 1.20
C ALA A 370 -13.19 21.13 2.16
N PHE A 371 -13.86 21.30 3.31
CA PHE A 371 -14.13 20.22 4.26
C PHE A 371 -15.03 19.13 3.67
N GLY A 372 -16.07 19.51 2.91
CA GLY A 372 -16.92 18.55 2.19
C GLY A 372 -16.14 17.74 1.15
N ARG A 373 -15.21 18.41 0.43
CA ARG A 373 -14.33 17.78 -0.54
C ARG A 373 -13.36 16.78 0.13
N LEU A 374 -12.76 17.15 1.28
CA LEU A 374 -11.93 16.26 2.07
C LEU A 374 -12.67 15.00 2.51
N LYS A 375 -13.90 15.14 3.03
CA LYS A 375 -14.74 13.98 3.40
C LYS A 375 -15.00 13.04 2.22
N ALA A 376 -15.31 13.58 1.06
CA ALA A 376 -15.58 12.78 -0.15
C ALA A 376 -14.33 12.04 -0.64
N LEU A 377 -13.16 12.69 -0.59
CA LEU A 377 -11.91 12.09 -1.03
C LEU A 377 -11.36 11.08 -0.02
N ARG A 378 -11.64 11.28 1.29
CA ARG A 378 -11.12 10.41 2.36
C ARG A 378 -11.48 8.94 2.18
N SER A 379 -12.69 8.64 1.69
CA SER A 379 -13.15 7.26 1.46
C SER A 379 -12.41 6.53 0.34
N SER A 380 -11.74 7.27 -0.55
CA SER A 380 -10.95 6.71 -1.66
C SER A 380 -9.45 6.60 -1.34
N LEU A 381 -9.03 7.00 -0.12
CA LEU A 381 -7.64 6.97 0.31
C LEU A 381 -7.41 5.86 1.32
N GLU A 382 -6.66 4.86 0.92
CA GLU A 382 -6.22 3.75 1.78
C GLU A 382 -4.89 4.06 2.47
N ARG A 383 -4.17 5.07 1.96
CA ARG A 383 -2.82 5.43 2.40
C ARG A 383 -2.83 6.45 3.52
N ARG A 384 -1.98 6.25 4.53
CA ARG A 384 -1.72 7.25 5.57
C ARG A 384 -0.79 8.35 5.02
N LEU A 385 -1.31 9.57 4.98
CA LEU A 385 -0.56 10.78 4.70
C LEU A 385 -0.66 11.69 5.93
N PRO A 386 0.33 12.53 6.23
CA PRO A 386 0.26 13.46 7.37
C PRO A 386 -1.00 14.33 7.38
N GLU A 387 -1.45 14.76 6.20
CA GLU A 387 -2.66 15.56 6.02
C GLU A 387 -3.93 14.76 6.31
N VAL A 388 -3.92 13.45 5.98
CA VAL A 388 -5.02 12.53 6.29
C VAL A 388 -5.13 12.33 7.79
N GLU A 389 -4.01 12.07 8.47
CA GLU A 389 -3.97 11.89 9.93
C GLU A 389 -4.42 13.16 10.66
N ALA A 390 -3.94 14.32 10.20
CA ALA A 390 -4.34 15.62 10.77
C ALA A 390 -5.83 15.90 10.57
N PHE A 391 -6.39 15.53 9.42
CA PHE A 391 -7.81 15.65 9.13
C PHE A 391 -8.65 14.69 9.97
N ASP A 392 -8.28 13.43 10.05
CA ASP A 392 -8.98 12.40 10.83
C ASP A 392 -9.01 12.78 12.32
N ALA A 393 -7.88 13.20 12.89
CA ALA A 393 -7.78 13.69 14.26
C ALA A 393 -8.67 14.92 14.53
N PHE A 394 -8.83 15.82 13.54
CA PHE A 394 -9.74 16.95 13.65
C PHE A 394 -11.22 16.50 13.65
N VAL A 395 -11.57 15.54 12.80
CA VAL A 395 -12.94 14.99 12.72
C VAL A 395 -13.31 14.26 14.01
N GLU A 396 -12.40 13.48 14.58
CA GLU A 396 -12.60 12.76 15.84
C GLU A 396 -12.84 13.71 17.01
N ARG A 397 -12.05 14.77 17.14
CA ARG A 397 -12.26 15.79 18.19
C ARG A 397 -13.65 16.44 18.08
N ARG A 398 -14.08 16.79 16.86
CA ARG A 398 -15.43 17.36 16.67
C ARG A 398 -16.58 16.39 17.01
N ARG A 399 -16.34 15.08 16.96
CA ARG A 399 -17.34 14.07 17.38
C ARG A 399 -17.40 13.88 18.89
N SER A 400 -16.30 14.12 19.60
CA SER A 400 -16.24 14.04 21.06
C SER A 400 -16.76 15.31 21.74
N ASP A 401 -16.76 16.44 21.07
CA ASP A 401 -17.18 17.75 21.60
C ASP A 401 -18.66 18.11 21.30
N GLY A 402 -19.37 17.28 20.53
CA GLY A 402 -20.77 17.48 20.14
C GLY A 402 -21.64 16.32 20.51
#